data_98b4a508e6d549221a5db236453a0e98
#
_entry.id   98b4a508e6d549221a5db236453a0e98
#
_cell.length_a   1.000
_cell.length_b   1.000
_cell.length_c   1.000
_cell.angle_alpha   90.00
_cell.angle_beta   90.00
_cell.angle_gamma   90.00
#
_symmetry.space_group_name_H-M   'P 1'
#
loop_
_entity.id
_entity.type
_entity.pdbx_description
1 polymer ?
#
loop_
_entity_poly.entity_id
_entity_poly.type
_entity_poly.pdbx_seq_one_letter_code
_entity_poly.pdbx_strand_id
1 'polypeptide(L)'
;MIDTRVETFLTLCRVMNYRRTAELLHMTQPAVTQHIHFLEARYGCKLFRYDHRRLVMTKEAELLKRCAENVLYQEKKLKGELNRRGGLQLSIGATKTIGEYVIGSHVAAFLADPENRISVSVENTEALLDSLSGGRIDFALVEGNFDRSRYSSRLYRQEPFVGLCAAGHPFANRTVPLDRIWSNTLLLREEGSGTRNILRQLLHANSHALGEFARICTVSSFGLMTALLEQNAGITFAYRAVGAANPALAEFRVEGWEVTRAFHYVYLDTPYSEYAVKVFDAWKNSGLCPVPGLSEDTDSGTAGC
;
A
#
# COMPACT_ATOMS: atom_id res chain seq x y z
N MET A 1 -4.92 -11.95 -24.93
CA MET A 1 -3.59 -12.15 -25.57
C MET A 1 -3.05 -10.78 -25.97
N ILE A 2 -1.94 -10.38 -25.41
CA ILE A 2 -1.33 -9.07 -25.72
C ILE A 2 -0.57 -9.16 -27.02
N ASP A 3 -0.72 -8.14 -27.85
CA ASP A 3 -0.01 -7.97 -29.12
C ASP A 3 1.51 -7.83 -28.87
N THR A 4 2.34 -8.55 -29.58
CA THR A 4 3.81 -8.51 -29.50
C THR A 4 4.38 -7.08 -29.61
N ARG A 5 3.66 -6.18 -30.28
CA ARG A 5 4.02 -4.77 -30.40
C ARG A 5 3.96 -4.04 -29.05
N VAL A 6 3.01 -4.42 -28.20
CA VAL A 6 2.91 -3.88 -26.83
C VAL A 6 4.09 -4.35 -25.98
N GLU A 7 4.50 -5.61 -26.11
CA GLU A 7 5.70 -6.13 -25.46
C GLU A 7 6.96 -5.39 -25.90
N THR A 8 7.09 -5.14 -27.21
CA THR A 8 8.17 -4.32 -27.80
C THR A 8 8.18 -2.90 -27.22
N PHE A 9 7.00 -2.27 -27.13
CA PHE A 9 6.83 -0.94 -26.52
C PHE A 9 7.27 -0.91 -25.06
N LEU A 10 6.80 -1.86 -24.25
CA LEU A 10 7.16 -1.94 -22.83
C LEU A 10 8.67 -2.21 -22.62
N THR A 11 9.28 -3.02 -23.49
CA THR A 11 10.71 -3.26 -23.44
C THR A 11 11.49 -1.99 -23.82
N LEU A 12 11.03 -1.24 -24.83
CA LEU A 12 11.63 0.04 -25.19
C LEU A 12 11.49 1.09 -24.07
N CYS A 13 10.35 1.14 -23.38
CA CYS A 13 10.15 2.01 -22.21
C CYS A 13 11.15 1.72 -21.08
N ARG A 14 11.58 0.47 -20.91
CA ARG A 14 12.58 0.10 -19.89
C ARG A 14 14.00 0.43 -20.32
N VAL A 15 14.32 0.18 -21.56
CA VAL A 15 15.70 0.22 -22.07
C VAL A 15 16.06 1.59 -22.63
N MET A 16 15.07 2.35 -23.14
CA MET A 16 15.23 3.66 -23.78
C MET A 16 16.27 3.67 -24.91
N ASN A 17 16.38 2.56 -25.62
CA ASN A 17 17.30 2.37 -26.74
C ASN A 17 16.77 1.34 -27.74
N TYR A 18 16.48 1.76 -28.97
CA TYR A 18 15.92 0.90 -30.01
C TYR A 18 16.79 -0.30 -30.36
N ARG A 19 18.11 -0.10 -30.48
CA ARG A 19 19.04 -1.19 -30.81
C ARG A 19 19.10 -2.22 -29.69
N ARG A 20 19.23 -1.76 -28.45
CA ARG A 20 19.27 -2.66 -27.28
C ARG A 20 17.96 -3.39 -27.10
N THR A 21 16.83 -2.75 -27.39
CA THR A 21 15.50 -3.40 -27.38
C THR A 21 15.42 -4.51 -28.41
N ALA A 22 15.93 -4.26 -29.61
CA ALA A 22 15.99 -5.25 -30.70
C ALA A 22 16.83 -6.48 -30.30
N GLU A 23 18.00 -6.26 -29.69
CA GLU A 23 18.86 -7.33 -29.18
C GLU A 23 18.13 -8.19 -28.12
N LEU A 24 17.46 -7.56 -27.15
CA LEU A 24 16.74 -8.25 -26.07
C LEU A 24 15.53 -9.06 -26.56
N LEU A 25 14.88 -8.60 -27.62
CA LEU A 25 13.70 -9.26 -28.19
C LEU A 25 14.03 -10.18 -29.38
N HIS A 26 15.33 -10.38 -29.68
CA HIS A 26 15.80 -11.14 -30.84
C HIS A 26 15.16 -10.68 -32.17
N MET A 27 15.05 -9.36 -32.33
CA MET A 27 14.47 -8.69 -33.49
C MET A 27 15.51 -7.77 -34.18
N THR A 28 15.15 -7.27 -35.38
CA THR A 28 15.91 -6.20 -35.98
C THR A 28 15.46 -4.83 -35.47
N GLN A 29 16.36 -3.85 -35.43
CA GLN A 29 16.00 -2.48 -35.03
C GLN A 29 14.89 -1.85 -35.91
N PRO A 30 14.86 -2.05 -37.24
CA PRO A 30 13.72 -1.63 -38.06
C PRO A 30 12.39 -2.24 -37.64
N ALA A 31 12.35 -3.51 -37.23
CA ALA A 31 11.13 -4.14 -36.75
C ALA A 31 10.64 -3.49 -35.46
N VAL A 32 11.53 -3.20 -34.51
CA VAL A 32 11.16 -2.44 -33.27
C VAL A 32 10.57 -1.07 -33.66
N THR A 33 11.20 -0.36 -34.62
CA THR A 33 10.71 0.94 -35.11
C THR A 33 9.32 0.83 -35.71
N GLN A 34 9.07 -0.19 -36.55
CA GLN A 34 7.75 -0.45 -37.13
C GLN A 34 6.68 -0.75 -36.05
N HIS A 35 7.02 -1.51 -35.04
CA HIS A 35 6.09 -1.79 -33.92
C HIS A 35 5.68 -0.50 -33.20
N ILE A 36 6.64 0.39 -32.93
CA ILE A 36 6.35 1.68 -32.27
C ILE A 36 5.51 2.57 -33.19
N HIS A 37 5.88 2.72 -34.46
CA HIS A 37 5.11 3.51 -35.42
C HIS A 37 3.69 2.99 -35.59
N PHE A 38 3.48 1.67 -35.58
CA PHE A 38 2.14 1.08 -35.60
C PHE A 38 1.31 1.51 -34.40
N LEU A 39 1.88 1.48 -33.17
CA LEU A 39 1.19 1.92 -31.97
C LEU A 39 0.91 3.43 -32.01
N GLU A 40 1.88 4.24 -32.44
CA GLU A 40 1.72 5.68 -32.63
C GLU A 40 0.57 6.01 -33.61
N ALA A 41 0.52 5.30 -34.72
CA ALA A 41 -0.56 5.46 -35.72
C ALA A 41 -1.91 5.01 -35.15
N ARG A 42 -1.95 3.90 -34.41
CA ARG A 42 -3.17 3.35 -33.82
C ARG A 42 -3.77 4.28 -32.76
N TYR A 43 -2.92 4.92 -31.95
CA TYR A 43 -3.36 5.82 -30.87
C TYR A 43 -3.35 7.30 -31.26
N GLY A 44 -2.89 7.64 -32.46
CA GLY A 44 -2.88 9.00 -32.98
C GLY A 44 -1.93 9.95 -32.25
N CYS A 45 -0.89 9.43 -31.60
CA CYS A 45 0.02 10.24 -30.79
C CYS A 45 1.47 9.73 -30.91
N LYS A 46 2.45 10.60 -30.63
CA LYS A 46 3.84 10.19 -30.49
C LYS A 46 4.08 9.60 -29.12
N LEU A 47 4.75 8.45 -29.09
CA LEU A 47 5.10 7.76 -27.84
C LEU A 47 6.51 8.09 -27.37
N PHE A 48 7.43 8.33 -28.34
CA PHE A 48 8.80 8.69 -28.02
C PHE A 48 9.23 9.91 -28.82
N ARG A 49 10.14 10.69 -28.23
CA ARG A 49 10.80 11.82 -28.88
C ARG A 49 12.28 11.87 -28.48
N TYR A 50 13.07 12.53 -29.29
CA TYR A 50 14.45 12.84 -28.92
C TYR A 50 14.52 14.21 -28.25
N ASP A 51 15.20 14.27 -27.13
CA ASP A 51 15.58 15.48 -26.44
C ASP A 51 17.11 15.50 -26.32
N HIS A 52 17.76 16.45 -27.00
CA HIS A 52 19.22 16.54 -27.06
C HIS A 52 19.97 15.21 -27.24
N ARG A 53 19.59 14.39 -28.21
CA ARG A 53 20.13 13.03 -28.52
C ARG A 53 19.73 11.93 -27.52
N ARG A 54 18.92 12.21 -26.53
CA ARG A 54 18.37 11.19 -25.63
C ARG A 54 16.95 10.84 -26.05
N LEU A 55 16.66 9.57 -26.09
CA LEU A 55 15.27 9.10 -26.25
C LEU A 55 14.52 9.36 -24.96
N VAL A 56 13.33 9.98 -25.04
CA VAL A 56 12.45 10.24 -23.89
C VAL A 56 11.03 9.82 -24.23
N MET A 57 10.31 9.34 -23.22
CA MET A 57 8.88 9.04 -23.33
C MET A 57 8.08 10.35 -23.36
N THR A 58 6.95 10.33 -24.05
CA THR A 58 5.91 11.35 -23.95
C THR A 58 4.98 11.05 -22.78
N LYS A 59 4.12 11.99 -22.39
CA LYS A 59 3.06 11.74 -21.39
C LYS A 59 2.09 10.65 -21.83
N GLU A 60 1.83 10.59 -23.13
CA GLU A 60 0.97 9.58 -23.77
C GLU A 60 1.63 8.19 -23.68
N ALA A 61 2.96 8.10 -23.84
CA ALA A 61 3.69 6.86 -23.66
C ALA A 61 3.65 6.39 -22.18
N GLU A 62 3.78 7.30 -21.23
CA GLU A 62 3.67 6.96 -19.80
C GLU A 62 2.27 6.43 -19.44
N LEU A 63 1.22 7.04 -20.02
CA LEU A 63 -0.15 6.56 -19.85
C LEU A 63 -0.33 5.18 -20.47
N LEU A 64 0.08 5.01 -21.74
CA LEU A 64 -0.02 3.72 -22.42
C LEU A 64 0.78 2.62 -21.70
N LYS A 65 1.97 2.95 -21.19
CA LYS A 65 2.80 2.03 -20.42
C LYS A 65 2.05 1.49 -19.19
N ARG A 66 1.47 2.38 -18.38
CA ARG A 66 0.68 1.98 -17.20
C ARG A 66 -0.50 1.08 -17.57
N CYS A 67 -1.26 1.46 -18.60
CA CYS A 67 -2.38 0.65 -19.08
C CYS A 67 -1.92 -0.74 -19.57
N ALA A 68 -0.85 -0.78 -20.36
CA ALA A 68 -0.32 -2.03 -20.92
C ALA A 68 0.26 -2.96 -19.81
N GLU A 69 0.99 -2.41 -18.84
CA GLU A 69 1.50 -3.16 -17.69
C GLU A 69 0.35 -3.77 -16.87
N ASN A 70 -0.73 -3.02 -16.67
CA ASN A 70 -1.92 -3.52 -15.97
C ASN A 70 -2.59 -4.68 -16.73
N VAL A 71 -2.81 -4.53 -18.05
CA VAL A 71 -3.40 -5.60 -18.86
C VAL A 71 -2.55 -6.86 -18.83
N LEU A 72 -1.22 -6.75 -18.92
CA LEU A 72 -0.30 -7.89 -18.78
C LEU A 72 -0.41 -8.57 -17.42
N TYR A 73 -0.52 -7.79 -16.38
CA TYR A 73 -0.68 -8.30 -15.03
C TYR A 73 -2.00 -9.08 -14.88
N GLN A 74 -3.12 -8.51 -15.37
CA GLN A 74 -4.41 -9.19 -15.34
C GLN A 74 -4.40 -10.50 -16.15
N GLU A 75 -3.76 -10.52 -17.32
CA GLU A 75 -3.59 -11.74 -18.13
C GLU A 75 -2.76 -12.79 -17.38
N LYS A 76 -1.68 -12.39 -16.73
CA LYS A 76 -0.85 -13.30 -15.91
C LYS A 76 -1.64 -13.88 -14.75
N LYS A 77 -2.43 -13.07 -14.07
CA LYS A 77 -3.30 -13.52 -12.97
C LYS A 77 -4.38 -14.49 -13.47
N LEU A 78 -5.05 -14.17 -14.57
CA LEU A 78 -6.02 -15.07 -15.20
C LEU A 78 -5.39 -16.42 -15.56
N LYS A 79 -4.21 -16.43 -16.19
CA LYS A 79 -3.48 -17.67 -16.49
C LYS A 79 -3.14 -18.45 -15.22
N GLY A 80 -2.76 -17.77 -14.14
CA GLY A 80 -2.53 -18.38 -12.84
C GLY A 80 -3.80 -19.07 -12.31
N GLU A 81 -4.93 -18.38 -12.35
CA GLU A 81 -6.23 -18.91 -11.91
C GLU A 81 -6.70 -20.11 -12.76
N LEU A 82 -6.59 -20.02 -14.09
CA LEU A 82 -6.97 -21.11 -15.00
C LEU A 82 -6.12 -22.37 -14.84
N ASN A 83 -4.85 -22.22 -14.47
CA ASN A 83 -3.91 -23.33 -14.26
C ASN A 83 -3.80 -23.77 -12.79
N ARG A 84 -4.63 -23.20 -11.92
CA ARG A 84 -4.57 -23.40 -10.48
C ARG A 84 -4.95 -24.83 -10.10
N ARG A 85 -4.04 -25.51 -9.43
CA ARG A 85 -4.28 -26.81 -8.75
C ARG A 85 -4.26 -26.68 -7.22
N GLY A 86 -4.24 -25.46 -6.68
CA GLY A 86 -4.10 -25.19 -5.24
C GLY A 86 -4.31 -23.72 -4.91
N GLY A 87 -3.82 -23.28 -3.76
CA GLY A 87 -4.07 -22.02 -3.06
C GLY A 87 -4.05 -20.70 -3.81
N LEU A 88 -4.25 -19.62 -3.12
CA LEU A 88 -4.39 -18.25 -3.64
C LEU A 88 -3.02 -17.56 -3.75
N GLN A 89 -2.84 -16.73 -4.77
CA GLN A 89 -1.63 -15.92 -4.90
C GLN A 89 -1.99 -14.43 -4.90
N LEU A 90 -1.60 -13.73 -3.84
CA LEU A 90 -1.82 -12.29 -3.68
C LEU A 90 -0.51 -11.51 -3.73
N SER A 91 -0.57 -10.31 -4.32
CA SER A 91 0.50 -9.31 -4.26
C SER A 91 -0.13 -8.03 -3.72
N ILE A 92 0.21 -7.64 -2.51
CA ILE A 92 -0.43 -6.51 -1.83
C ILE A 92 0.58 -5.44 -1.46
N GLY A 93 0.08 -4.21 -1.33
CA GLY A 93 0.85 -3.10 -0.80
C GLY A 93 0.27 -2.60 0.51
N ALA A 94 1.11 -2.03 1.37
CA ALA A 94 0.65 -1.36 2.59
C ALA A 94 1.53 -0.15 2.90
N THR A 95 0.93 0.91 3.46
CA THR A 95 1.72 1.99 4.04
C THR A 95 2.45 1.51 5.29
N LYS A 96 3.51 2.22 5.69
CA LYS A 96 4.44 1.75 6.74
C LYS A 96 3.73 1.33 8.03
N THR A 97 2.84 2.14 8.56
CA THR A 97 2.10 1.79 9.79
C THR A 97 1.29 0.51 9.62
N ILE A 98 0.58 0.40 8.50
CA ILE A 98 -0.28 -0.76 8.24
C ILE A 98 0.57 -2.01 8.02
N GLY A 99 1.63 -1.91 7.21
CA GLY A 99 2.51 -3.02 6.89
C GLY A 99 3.27 -3.58 8.09
N GLU A 100 3.77 -2.69 8.95
CA GLU A 100 4.62 -3.10 10.07
C GLU A 100 3.81 -3.50 11.34
N TYR A 101 2.61 -2.91 11.56
CA TYR A 101 1.90 -3.06 12.84
C TYR A 101 0.47 -3.59 12.74
N VAL A 102 -0.09 -3.69 11.53
CA VAL A 102 -1.53 -3.94 11.41
C VAL A 102 -1.86 -5.25 10.72
N ILE A 103 -1.22 -5.52 9.58
CA ILE A 103 -1.63 -6.66 8.74
C ILE A 103 -0.93 -7.98 9.08
N GLY A 104 0.02 -7.98 10.02
CA GLY A 104 0.82 -9.16 10.33
C GLY A 104 -0.01 -10.40 10.66
N SER A 105 -1.00 -10.27 11.54
CA SER A 105 -1.92 -11.37 11.89
C SER A 105 -2.78 -11.83 10.71
N HIS A 106 -3.20 -10.91 9.86
CA HIS A 106 -3.95 -11.20 8.65
C HIS A 106 -3.14 -12.01 7.64
N VAL A 107 -1.89 -11.57 7.41
CA VAL A 107 -0.96 -12.27 6.52
C VAL A 107 -0.64 -13.66 7.07
N ALA A 108 -0.42 -13.77 8.38
CA ALA A 108 -0.20 -15.06 9.05
C ALA A 108 -1.39 -16.01 8.90
N ALA A 109 -2.61 -15.50 9.10
CA ALA A 109 -3.83 -16.29 8.89
C ALA A 109 -3.95 -16.75 7.43
N PHE A 110 -3.71 -15.88 6.46
CA PHE A 110 -3.72 -16.25 5.04
C PHE A 110 -2.70 -17.35 4.69
N LEU A 111 -1.51 -17.29 5.29
CA LEU A 111 -0.44 -18.28 5.12
C LEU A 111 -0.66 -19.60 5.90
N ALA A 112 -1.69 -19.69 6.74
CA ALA A 112 -2.04 -20.95 7.42
C ALA A 112 -2.46 -22.04 6.42
N ASP A 113 -2.99 -21.68 5.25
CA ASP A 113 -3.13 -22.60 4.13
C ASP A 113 -1.78 -22.71 3.39
N PRO A 114 -1.14 -23.89 3.36
CA PRO A 114 0.19 -24.08 2.76
C PRO A 114 0.24 -23.85 1.24
N GLU A 115 -0.91 -23.90 0.57
CA GLU A 115 -1.01 -23.62 -0.85
C GLU A 115 -1.06 -22.13 -1.17
N ASN A 116 -1.39 -21.28 -0.19
CA ASN A 116 -1.48 -19.84 -0.37
C ASN A 116 -0.09 -19.19 -0.46
N ARG A 117 0.00 -18.16 -1.29
CA ARG A 117 1.22 -17.36 -1.48
C ARG A 117 0.87 -15.88 -1.44
N ILE A 118 1.64 -15.10 -0.71
CA ILE A 118 1.45 -13.65 -0.63
C ILE A 118 2.79 -12.92 -0.71
N SER A 119 2.79 -11.82 -1.45
CA SER A 119 3.88 -10.84 -1.47
C SER A 119 3.35 -9.54 -0.90
N VAL A 120 4.07 -8.96 0.04
CA VAL A 120 3.71 -7.69 0.70
C VAL A 120 4.80 -6.66 0.45
N SER A 121 4.44 -5.53 -0.17
CA SER A 121 5.32 -4.37 -0.36
C SER A 121 4.93 -3.27 0.62
N VAL A 122 5.90 -2.74 1.35
CA VAL A 122 5.67 -1.64 2.31
C VAL A 122 6.31 -0.37 1.78
N GLU A 123 5.47 0.58 1.35
CA GLU A 123 5.89 1.80 0.65
C GLU A 123 5.02 3.00 1.09
N ASN A 124 5.32 4.19 0.56
CA ASN A 124 4.44 5.34 0.70
C ASN A 124 3.21 5.22 -0.23
N THR A 125 2.18 6.02 0.04
CA THR A 125 0.91 5.97 -0.72
C THR A 125 1.11 6.18 -2.22
N GLU A 126 1.95 7.12 -2.65
CA GLU A 126 2.19 7.43 -4.05
C GLU A 126 2.80 6.22 -4.79
N ALA A 127 3.85 5.62 -4.24
CA ALA A 127 4.49 4.43 -4.81
C ALA A 127 3.54 3.22 -4.88
N LEU A 128 2.65 3.08 -3.88
CA LEU A 128 1.62 2.04 -3.89
C LEU A 128 0.57 2.27 -4.98
N LEU A 129 0.11 3.51 -5.17
CA LEU A 129 -0.84 3.85 -6.22
C LEU A 129 -0.24 3.68 -7.62
N ASP A 130 1.04 3.99 -7.79
CA ASP A 130 1.78 3.68 -9.03
C ASP A 130 1.92 2.17 -9.26
N SER A 131 2.12 1.40 -8.19
CA SER A 131 2.17 -0.05 -8.27
C SER A 131 0.82 -0.68 -8.63
N LEU A 132 -0.28 -0.13 -8.12
CA LEU A 132 -1.65 -0.49 -8.51
C LEU A 132 -1.89 -0.18 -10.00
N SER A 133 -1.61 1.06 -10.41
CA SER A 133 -1.82 1.50 -11.79
C SER A 133 -1.01 0.68 -12.80
N GLY A 134 0.21 0.28 -12.43
CA GLY A 134 1.08 -0.59 -13.22
C GLY A 134 0.79 -2.08 -13.07
N GLY A 135 -0.24 -2.49 -12.32
CA GLY A 135 -0.60 -3.90 -12.12
C GLY A 135 0.46 -4.72 -11.40
N ARG A 136 1.28 -4.14 -10.54
CA ARG A 136 2.28 -4.85 -9.75
C ARG A 136 1.73 -5.44 -8.45
N ILE A 137 0.63 -4.86 -7.95
CA ILE A 137 -0.08 -5.33 -6.77
C ILE A 137 -1.58 -5.42 -7.05
N ASP A 138 -2.28 -6.30 -6.34
CA ASP A 138 -3.72 -6.56 -6.48
C ASP A 138 -4.54 -5.46 -5.80
N PHE A 139 -4.11 -5.04 -4.61
CA PHE A 139 -4.66 -3.91 -3.86
C PHE A 139 -3.61 -3.34 -2.92
N ALA A 140 -3.87 -2.15 -2.40
CA ALA A 140 -3.09 -1.51 -1.36
C ALA A 140 -3.94 -1.25 -0.12
N LEU A 141 -3.32 -1.34 1.05
CA LEU A 141 -3.87 -0.86 2.31
C LEU A 141 -3.21 0.47 2.63
N VAL A 142 -4.00 1.55 2.63
CA VAL A 142 -3.47 2.89 2.80
C VAL A 142 -4.19 3.66 3.91
N GLU A 143 -3.43 4.53 4.53
CA GLU A 143 -3.88 5.59 5.43
C GLU A 143 -3.80 6.94 4.70
N GLY A 144 -4.78 7.80 4.89
CA GLY A 144 -4.75 9.15 4.34
C GLY A 144 -5.51 9.31 3.01
N ASN A 145 -5.14 10.35 2.28
CA ASN A 145 -5.88 10.77 1.09
C ASN A 145 -5.35 10.11 -0.17
N PHE A 146 -6.27 9.69 -1.02
CA PHE A 146 -6.02 9.22 -2.37
C PHE A 146 -7.16 9.67 -3.29
N ASP A 147 -6.93 9.67 -4.59
CA ASP A 147 -7.92 10.08 -5.57
C ASP A 147 -9.01 9.01 -5.76
N ARG A 148 -10.15 9.24 -5.13
CA ARG A 148 -11.32 8.34 -5.19
C ARG A 148 -12.00 8.28 -6.56
N SER A 149 -11.66 9.17 -7.48
CA SER A 149 -12.17 9.10 -8.85
C SER A 149 -11.42 8.07 -9.71
N ARG A 150 -10.20 7.70 -9.30
CA ARG A 150 -9.32 6.78 -10.02
C ARG A 150 -9.26 5.38 -9.42
N TYR A 151 -9.61 5.24 -8.15
CA TYR A 151 -9.47 3.99 -7.41
C TYR A 151 -10.74 3.69 -6.64
N SER A 152 -11.18 2.44 -6.70
CA SER A 152 -12.20 1.91 -5.78
C SER A 152 -11.59 1.76 -4.39
N SER A 153 -12.43 1.92 -3.37
CA SER A 153 -11.97 1.76 -1.99
C SER A 153 -13.03 1.17 -1.08
N ARG A 154 -12.56 0.42 -0.08
CA ARG A 154 -13.38 -0.14 0.98
C ARG A 154 -12.72 0.13 2.32
N LEU A 155 -13.50 0.45 3.34
CA LEU A 155 -12.99 0.63 4.69
C LEU A 155 -12.40 -0.68 5.21
N TYR A 156 -11.13 -0.62 5.66
CA TYR A 156 -10.47 -1.72 6.35
C TYR A 156 -10.74 -1.66 7.85
N ARG A 157 -10.38 -0.55 8.49
CA ARG A 157 -10.71 -0.26 9.90
C ARG A 157 -10.55 1.23 10.23
N GLN A 158 -11.11 1.62 11.35
CA GLN A 158 -10.82 2.92 11.99
C GLN A 158 -9.66 2.73 12.98
N GLU A 159 -8.70 3.66 12.98
CA GLU A 159 -7.54 3.59 13.85
C GLU A 159 -7.32 4.90 14.61
N PRO A 160 -7.29 4.88 15.95
CA PRO A 160 -7.00 6.07 16.75
C PRO A 160 -5.56 6.55 16.55
N PHE A 161 -5.40 7.88 16.52
CA PHE A 161 -4.11 8.55 16.55
C PHE A 161 -3.87 9.09 17.95
N VAL A 162 -2.83 8.63 18.63
CA VAL A 162 -2.60 8.81 20.06
C VAL A 162 -1.16 9.24 20.34
N GLY A 163 -0.90 9.76 21.52
CA GLY A 163 0.45 9.89 22.04
C GLY A 163 0.98 8.54 22.52
N LEU A 164 2.26 8.25 22.29
CA LEU A 164 2.98 7.08 22.76
C LEU A 164 4.21 7.48 23.58
N CYS A 165 4.46 6.78 24.66
CA CYS A 165 5.59 6.98 25.56
C CYS A 165 6.04 5.65 26.17
N ALA A 166 7.13 5.62 26.93
CA ALA A 166 7.49 4.47 27.75
C ALA A 166 6.40 4.12 28.75
N ALA A 167 6.23 2.85 29.11
CA ALA A 167 5.26 2.40 30.11
C ALA A 167 5.48 3.05 31.48
N GLY A 168 6.73 3.40 31.85
CA GLY A 168 7.08 4.10 33.08
C GLY A 168 7.03 5.63 33.00
N HIS A 169 6.64 6.20 31.86
CA HIS A 169 6.58 7.66 31.69
C HIS A 169 5.40 8.25 32.50
N PRO A 170 5.51 9.50 33.04
CA PRO A 170 4.41 10.15 33.80
C PRO A 170 3.09 10.28 33.03
N PHE A 171 3.12 10.25 31.69
CA PHE A 171 1.93 10.32 30.82
C PHE A 171 1.26 8.98 30.58
N ALA A 172 1.92 7.86 30.90
CA ALA A 172 1.44 6.52 30.57
C ALA A 172 -0.02 6.31 31.03
N ASN A 173 -0.88 5.91 30.09
CA ASN A 173 -2.31 5.62 30.27
C ASN A 173 -3.13 6.80 30.84
N ARG A 174 -2.71 8.04 30.59
CA ARG A 174 -3.37 9.25 31.08
C ARG A 174 -3.81 10.18 29.95
N THR A 175 -4.78 11.02 30.25
CA THR A 175 -5.08 12.23 29.49
C THR A 175 -4.31 13.38 30.13
N VAL A 176 -3.57 14.13 29.30
CA VAL A 176 -2.70 15.21 29.77
C VAL A 176 -3.11 16.51 29.10
N PRO A 177 -3.00 17.66 29.78
CA PRO A 177 -3.18 18.97 29.17
C PRO A 177 -2.13 19.22 28.09
N LEU A 178 -2.51 20.02 27.10
CA LEU A 178 -1.65 20.31 25.94
C LEU A 178 -0.33 21.01 26.33
N ASP A 179 -0.35 21.89 27.33
CA ASP A 179 0.83 22.61 27.82
C ASP A 179 1.92 21.68 28.39
N ARG A 180 1.55 20.48 28.82
CA ARG A 180 2.49 19.52 29.42
C ARG A 180 3.35 18.79 28.41
N ILE A 181 2.96 18.75 27.13
CA ILE A 181 3.74 17.99 26.12
C ILE A 181 5.00 18.73 25.70
N TRP A 182 5.04 20.06 25.79
CA TRP A 182 6.11 20.89 25.22
C TRP A 182 7.48 20.67 25.87
N SER A 183 7.53 20.34 27.14
CA SER A 183 8.77 20.08 27.89
C SER A 183 9.46 18.77 27.50
N ASN A 184 8.80 17.93 26.69
CA ASN A 184 9.33 16.63 26.28
C ASN A 184 10.14 16.71 24.99
N THR A 185 11.00 15.74 24.77
CA THR A 185 11.59 15.49 23.44
C THR A 185 10.53 14.84 22.55
N LEU A 186 10.22 15.47 21.42
CA LEU A 186 9.35 14.88 20.40
C LEU A 186 10.18 13.98 19.47
N LEU A 187 9.87 12.70 19.46
CA LEU A 187 10.36 11.76 18.44
C LEU A 187 9.43 11.86 17.24
N LEU A 188 9.89 12.53 16.19
CA LEU A 188 9.08 12.93 15.04
C LEU A 188 9.47 12.12 13.80
N ARG A 189 8.50 11.70 13.02
CA ARG A 189 8.75 11.04 11.73
C ARG A 189 9.35 12.04 10.72
N GLU A 190 10.00 11.47 9.71
CA GLU A 190 10.60 12.20 8.59
C GLU A 190 9.60 13.05 7.80
N GLU A 191 10.08 14.01 7.02
CA GLU A 191 9.26 14.76 6.05
C GLU A 191 8.57 13.81 5.07
N GLY A 192 7.33 14.13 4.70
CA GLY A 192 6.49 13.27 3.84
C GLY A 192 5.76 12.16 4.58
N SER A 193 6.04 11.91 5.87
CA SER A 193 5.29 10.94 6.67
C SER A 193 3.85 11.39 6.94
N GLY A 194 2.89 10.48 6.74
CA GLY A 194 1.47 10.73 7.05
C GLY A 194 1.23 11.07 8.52
N THR A 195 1.86 10.36 9.45
CA THR A 195 1.75 10.60 10.90
C THR A 195 2.29 11.97 11.31
N ARG A 196 3.42 12.41 10.73
CA ARG A 196 3.95 13.77 10.93
C ARG A 196 2.97 14.83 10.43
N ASN A 197 2.35 14.61 9.27
CA ASN A 197 1.37 15.55 8.71
C ASN A 197 0.12 15.65 9.59
N ILE A 198 -0.36 14.54 10.15
CA ILE A 198 -1.50 14.53 11.09
C ILE A 198 -1.15 15.37 12.33
N LEU A 199 -0.01 15.11 12.96
CA LEU A 199 0.41 15.89 14.15
C LEU A 199 0.52 17.38 13.83
N ARG A 200 1.14 17.75 12.69
CA ARG A 200 1.25 19.15 12.26
C ARG A 200 -0.11 19.81 12.07
N GLN A 201 -1.08 19.10 11.47
CA GLN A 201 -2.44 19.61 11.31
C GLN A 201 -3.16 19.80 12.64
N LEU A 202 -2.98 18.86 13.59
CA LEU A 202 -3.57 18.95 14.92
C LEU A 202 -3.00 20.14 15.71
N LEU A 203 -1.69 20.33 15.69
CA LEU A 203 -1.05 21.48 16.31
C LEU A 203 -1.55 22.78 15.70
N HIS A 204 -1.56 22.88 14.38
CA HIS A 204 -2.03 24.06 13.67
C HIS A 204 -3.50 24.39 13.97
N ALA A 205 -4.37 23.37 14.04
CA ALA A 205 -5.79 23.56 14.39
C ALA A 205 -5.98 24.10 15.82
N ASN A 206 -5.00 23.90 16.70
CA ASN A 206 -4.97 24.43 18.06
C ASN A 206 -4.05 25.66 18.20
N SER A 207 -3.67 26.32 17.09
CA SER A 207 -2.79 27.51 17.05
C SER A 207 -1.37 27.28 17.57
N HIS A 208 -0.86 26.05 17.43
CA HIS A 208 0.48 25.64 17.86
C HIS A 208 1.34 25.11 16.69
N ALA A 209 2.64 24.97 16.91
CA ALA A 209 3.61 24.48 15.94
C ALA A 209 4.59 23.48 16.53
N LEU A 210 5.19 22.65 15.68
CA LEU A 210 6.20 21.66 16.09
C LEU A 210 7.38 22.28 16.84
N GLY A 211 7.76 23.51 16.51
CA GLY A 211 8.89 24.21 17.13
C GLY A 211 8.70 24.59 18.61
N GLU A 212 7.52 24.37 19.20
CA GLU A 212 7.26 24.61 20.62
C GLU A 212 7.77 23.48 21.52
N PHE A 213 8.05 22.31 20.97
CA PHE A 213 8.68 21.24 21.74
C PHE A 213 10.11 21.61 22.15
N ALA A 214 10.48 21.31 23.37
CA ALA A 214 11.81 21.58 23.92
C ALA A 214 12.93 21.00 23.06
N ARG A 215 12.72 19.84 22.48
CA ARG A 215 13.64 19.17 21.53
C ARG A 215 12.85 18.33 20.53
N ILE A 216 13.38 18.23 19.31
CA ILE A 216 12.85 17.36 18.26
C ILE A 216 13.96 16.42 17.79
N CYS A 217 13.66 15.12 17.78
CA CYS A 217 14.49 14.11 17.17
C CYS A 217 13.73 13.51 15.97
N THR A 218 14.22 13.74 14.76
CA THR A 218 13.59 13.20 13.54
C THR A 218 14.08 11.78 13.27
N VAL A 219 13.14 10.84 13.14
CA VAL A 219 13.40 9.41 12.98
C VAL A 219 12.59 8.85 11.81
N SER A 220 13.25 8.20 10.84
CA SER A 220 12.60 7.59 9.67
C SER A 220 12.22 6.12 9.87
N SER A 221 12.73 5.46 10.90
CA SER A 221 12.47 4.06 11.24
C SER A 221 11.55 3.94 12.46
N PHE A 222 10.48 3.17 12.33
CA PHE A 222 9.63 2.85 13.50
C PHE A 222 10.38 2.00 14.53
N GLY A 223 11.21 1.04 14.10
CA GLY A 223 12.02 0.24 15.02
C GLY A 223 12.95 1.09 15.88
N LEU A 224 13.64 2.11 15.30
CA LEU A 224 14.44 3.03 16.09
C LEU A 224 13.56 3.91 17.00
N MET A 225 12.42 4.37 16.51
CA MET A 225 11.48 5.19 17.29
C MET A 225 10.98 4.44 18.52
N THR A 226 10.55 3.18 18.38
CA THR A 226 10.09 2.35 19.50
C THR A 226 11.23 2.08 20.49
N ALA A 227 12.44 1.77 20.03
CA ALA A 227 13.60 1.58 20.89
C ALA A 227 13.95 2.85 21.72
N LEU A 228 13.83 4.05 21.13
CA LEU A 228 14.00 5.31 21.84
C LEU A 228 12.90 5.57 22.87
N LEU A 229 11.64 5.22 22.51
CA LEU A 229 10.53 5.30 23.47
C LEU A 229 10.74 4.38 24.67
N GLU A 230 11.15 3.13 24.45
CA GLU A 230 11.46 2.16 25.50
C GLU A 230 12.53 2.67 26.48
N GLN A 231 13.50 3.41 25.98
CA GLN A 231 14.54 4.06 26.80
C GLN A 231 14.07 5.38 27.44
N ASN A 232 12.79 5.70 27.34
CA ASN A 232 12.19 6.95 27.85
C ASN A 232 12.89 8.22 27.32
N ALA A 233 13.38 8.18 26.05
CA ALA A 233 14.09 9.30 25.44
C ALA A 233 13.17 10.43 24.96
N GLY A 234 11.86 10.23 25.00
CA GLY A 234 10.86 11.22 24.61
C GLY A 234 9.47 10.63 24.40
N ILE A 235 8.62 11.40 23.75
CA ILE A 235 7.26 11.01 23.37
C ILE A 235 7.10 11.06 21.86
N THR A 236 6.10 10.39 21.32
CA THR A 236 5.71 10.50 19.91
C THR A 236 4.19 10.52 19.77
N PHE A 237 3.73 10.88 18.56
CA PHE A 237 2.33 10.76 18.17
C PHE A 237 2.23 9.85 16.95
N ALA A 238 1.47 8.77 17.09
CA ALA A 238 1.32 7.76 16.05
C ALA A 238 -0.05 7.07 16.16
N TYR A 239 -0.33 6.19 15.24
CA TYR A 239 -1.49 5.30 15.38
C TYR A 239 -1.30 4.36 16.55
N ARG A 240 -2.39 4.06 17.28
CA ARG A 240 -2.39 3.16 18.44
C ARG A 240 -1.71 1.83 18.17
N ALA A 241 -1.90 1.29 16.96
CA ALA A 241 -1.30 0.03 16.54
C ALA A 241 0.22 -0.04 16.73
N VAL A 242 0.94 1.10 16.64
CA VAL A 242 2.40 1.16 16.80
C VAL A 242 2.84 0.75 18.20
N GLY A 243 2.06 1.11 19.23
CA GLY A 243 2.35 0.77 20.64
C GLY A 243 1.65 -0.50 21.12
N ALA A 244 0.57 -0.93 20.45
CA ALA A 244 -0.35 -1.94 20.98
C ALA A 244 0.27 -3.32 21.23
N ALA A 245 1.30 -3.71 20.47
CA ALA A 245 1.98 -4.99 20.60
C ALA A 245 3.24 -4.94 21.48
N ASN A 246 3.58 -3.78 22.03
CA ASN A 246 4.80 -3.59 22.80
C ASN A 246 4.48 -3.20 24.26
N PRO A 247 4.60 -4.13 25.24
CA PRO A 247 4.26 -3.87 26.62
C PRO A 247 5.17 -2.85 27.31
N ALA A 248 6.34 -2.53 26.74
CA ALA A 248 7.21 -1.48 27.23
C ALA A 248 6.73 -0.07 26.88
N LEU A 249 5.70 0.05 26.02
CA LEU A 249 5.09 1.30 25.61
C LEU A 249 3.70 1.47 26.21
N ALA A 250 3.30 2.72 26.40
CA ALA A 250 1.95 3.10 26.81
C ALA A 250 1.39 4.21 25.95
N GLU A 251 0.08 4.22 25.76
CA GLU A 251 -0.60 5.34 25.14
C GLU A 251 -0.85 6.46 26.17
N PHE A 252 -0.92 7.67 25.68
CA PHE A 252 -1.49 8.81 26.37
C PHE A 252 -2.36 9.63 25.43
N ARG A 253 -3.24 10.43 25.97
CA ARG A 253 -4.09 11.34 25.21
C ARG A 253 -3.79 12.77 25.57
N VAL A 254 -4.00 13.68 24.64
CA VAL A 254 -3.99 15.13 24.91
C VAL A 254 -5.44 15.57 25.02
N GLU A 255 -5.74 16.41 26.01
CA GLU A 255 -7.09 16.95 26.21
C GLU A 255 -7.61 17.63 24.94
N GLY A 256 -8.84 17.30 24.55
CA GLY A 256 -9.46 17.84 23.33
C GLY A 256 -8.99 17.20 22.03
N TRP A 257 -8.05 16.24 22.05
CA TRP A 257 -7.58 15.54 20.85
C TRP A 257 -8.21 14.15 20.71
N GLU A 258 -9.31 14.07 19.99
CA GLU A 258 -9.92 12.81 19.59
C GLU A 258 -9.80 12.64 18.08
N VAL A 259 -8.74 11.96 17.66
CA VAL A 259 -8.42 11.79 16.25
C VAL A 259 -8.43 10.32 15.90
N THR A 260 -9.29 9.97 14.96
CA THR A 260 -9.36 8.65 14.34
C THR A 260 -9.22 8.81 12.85
N ARG A 261 -8.51 7.90 12.20
CA ARG A 261 -8.33 7.86 10.76
C ARG A 261 -8.77 6.51 10.21
N ALA A 262 -9.36 6.55 9.03
CA ALA A 262 -9.76 5.34 8.33
C ALA A 262 -8.59 4.77 7.54
N PHE A 263 -8.31 3.49 7.69
CA PHE A 263 -7.48 2.71 6.80
C PHE A 263 -8.38 2.09 5.73
N HIS A 264 -7.92 2.12 4.49
CA HIS A 264 -8.71 1.64 3.35
C HIS A 264 -7.97 0.58 2.55
N TYR A 265 -8.70 -0.41 2.08
CA TYR A 265 -8.34 -1.11 0.86
C TYR A 265 -8.51 -0.13 -0.30
N VAL A 266 -7.51 -0.02 -1.15
CA VAL A 266 -7.53 0.77 -2.38
C VAL A 266 -7.13 -0.14 -3.53
N TYR A 267 -7.91 -0.17 -4.59
CA TYR A 267 -7.74 -1.10 -5.70
C TYR A 267 -8.31 -0.52 -7.00
N LEU A 268 -7.93 -1.11 -8.12
CA LEU A 268 -8.51 -0.77 -9.41
C LEU A 268 -9.92 -1.37 -9.52
N ASP A 269 -10.80 -0.67 -10.21
CA ASP A 269 -12.17 -1.13 -10.47
C ASP A 269 -12.17 -2.27 -11.49
N THR A 270 -11.73 -3.44 -11.05
CA THR A 270 -11.71 -4.67 -11.82
C THR A 270 -12.28 -5.83 -10.98
N PRO A 271 -12.98 -6.80 -11.63
CA PRO A 271 -13.52 -7.96 -10.91
C PRO A 271 -12.46 -8.74 -10.12
N TYR A 272 -11.24 -8.83 -10.67
CA TYR A 272 -10.14 -9.53 -10.00
C TYR A 272 -9.67 -8.80 -8.75
N SER A 273 -9.47 -7.48 -8.82
CA SER A 273 -9.02 -6.69 -7.67
C SER A 273 -10.06 -6.71 -6.53
N GLU A 274 -11.34 -6.61 -6.88
CA GLU A 274 -12.43 -6.75 -5.92
C GLU A 274 -12.46 -8.13 -5.27
N TYR A 275 -12.28 -9.19 -6.07
CA TYR A 275 -12.15 -10.56 -5.56
C TYR A 275 -10.95 -10.70 -4.61
N ALA A 276 -9.78 -10.19 -4.98
CA ALA A 276 -8.58 -10.24 -4.15
C ALA A 276 -8.78 -9.58 -2.78
N VAL A 277 -9.45 -8.42 -2.74
CA VAL A 277 -9.83 -7.73 -1.49
C VAL A 277 -10.80 -8.58 -0.66
N LYS A 278 -11.86 -9.13 -1.29
CA LYS A 278 -12.84 -9.98 -0.58
C LYS A 278 -12.18 -11.22 0.03
N VAL A 279 -11.32 -11.87 -0.73
CA VAL A 279 -10.59 -13.05 -0.28
C VAL A 279 -9.68 -12.72 0.90
N PHE A 280 -8.86 -11.68 0.78
CA PHE A 280 -7.96 -11.29 1.87
C PHE A 280 -8.74 -10.86 3.12
N ASP A 281 -9.83 -10.09 2.98
CA ASP A 281 -10.66 -9.64 4.09
C ASP A 281 -11.37 -10.79 4.82
N ALA A 282 -11.71 -11.88 4.10
CA ALA A 282 -12.31 -13.07 4.71
C ALA A 282 -11.40 -13.74 5.76
N TRP A 283 -10.08 -13.67 5.59
CA TRP A 283 -9.11 -14.17 6.55
C TRP A 283 -8.94 -13.29 7.80
N LYS A 284 -9.53 -12.10 7.83
CA LYS A 284 -9.45 -11.17 8.96
C LYS A 284 -10.05 -11.71 10.26
N ASN A 285 -11.09 -12.51 10.15
CA ASN A 285 -11.87 -12.98 11.30
C ASN A 285 -11.81 -14.50 11.49
N SER A 286 -11.08 -15.19 10.66
CA SER A 286 -11.05 -16.65 10.68
C SER A 286 -9.89 -17.16 11.51
N GLY A 287 -10.19 -17.58 12.73
CA GLY A 287 -9.36 -18.58 13.40
C GLY A 287 -9.40 -19.95 12.68
N LEU A 288 -10.13 -20.07 11.54
CA LEU A 288 -10.26 -21.27 10.71
C LEU A 288 -10.69 -20.84 9.30
N CYS A 289 -10.13 -21.50 8.32
CA CYS A 289 -10.26 -21.33 6.89
C CYS A 289 -11.71 -21.21 6.38
N PRO A 290 -12.13 -20.11 5.72
CA PRO A 290 -13.30 -20.17 4.84
C PRO A 290 -12.83 -20.69 3.47
N VAL A 291 -13.12 -21.96 3.15
CA VAL A 291 -13.04 -22.44 1.79
C VAL A 291 -14.20 -21.83 0.98
N PRO A 292 -13.97 -20.96 -0.02
CA PRO A 292 -15.06 -20.51 -0.88
C PRO A 292 -15.41 -21.65 -1.83
N GLY A 293 -16.58 -22.30 -1.64
CA GLY A 293 -17.08 -23.21 -2.66
C GLY A 293 -17.74 -24.49 -2.21
N LEU A 294 -18.08 -24.68 -0.94
CA LEU A 294 -19.02 -25.72 -0.51
C LEU A 294 -20.22 -25.04 0.13
N SER A 295 -21.24 -24.76 -0.68
CA SER A 295 -22.60 -24.56 -0.20
C SER A 295 -22.99 -25.88 0.48
N GLU A 296 -23.28 -25.85 1.77
CA GLU A 296 -23.99 -26.93 2.44
C GLU A 296 -25.39 -27.02 1.79
N ASP A 297 -25.54 -27.93 0.86
CA ASP A 297 -26.86 -28.51 0.55
C ASP A 297 -27.30 -29.30 1.77
N THR A 298 -27.96 -28.60 2.67
CA THR A 298 -28.78 -29.26 3.69
C THR A 298 -30.02 -29.80 2.99
N ASP A 299 -29.89 -31.00 2.46
CA ASP A 299 -31.04 -31.81 2.06
C ASP A 299 -31.79 -32.26 3.32
N SER A 300 -32.81 -31.50 3.66
CA SER A 300 -33.82 -31.86 4.65
C SER A 300 -34.79 -32.84 4.02
N GLY A 301 -34.35 -34.10 3.88
CA GLY A 301 -35.23 -35.20 3.57
C GLY A 301 -36.11 -35.56 4.75
N THR A 302 -37.28 -34.98 4.80
CA THR A 302 -38.41 -35.52 5.57
C THR A 302 -38.86 -36.81 4.94
N ALA A 303 -38.57 -37.92 5.58
CA ALA A 303 -39.29 -39.18 5.34
C ALA A 303 -40.26 -39.39 6.49
N GLY A 304 -41.51 -39.20 6.21
CA GLY A 304 -42.59 -39.71 7.03
C GLY A 304 -42.75 -41.21 6.81
N CYS A 305 -42.93 -41.91 7.87
CA CYS A 305 -43.93 -42.94 8.21
C CYS A 305 -43.69 -43.39 9.64
#